data_7a646161295a40f8ea711715cef438e4
#
_entry.id   7a646161295a40f8ea711715cef438e4
#
_cell.length_a   1.000
_cell.length_b   1.000
_cell.length_c   1.000
_cell.angle_alpha   90.00
_cell.angle_beta   90.00
_cell.angle_gamma   90.00
#
_symmetry.space_group_name_H-M   'P 1'
#
loop_
_entity.id
_entity.type
_entity.pdbx_description
1 polymer ?
#
loop_
_entity_poly.entity_id
_entity_poly.type
_entity_poly.pdbx_seq_one_letter_code
_entity_poly.pdbx_strand_id
1 'polypeptide(L)'
;MTVLAFVALALALPPFTTAPKAALGSGGQVEVSHVATGCHATFDRFVFRARFGTPRYDVRYVRRIVADGSGAAVRLRGTKRIRVLVRNARGHTQSGAPLVPSVKTPLCPNLRQIKTAGDFEGIVTFGLGLRRRTGFRVFRLTGPTSLVIDVRH
;
A
#
# COMPACT_ATOMS: atom_id res chain seq x y z
N MET A 1 -47.96 9.77 -7.09
CA MET A 1 -46.81 9.63 -6.18
C MET A 1 -45.76 8.83 -6.87
N THR A 2 -44.70 9.50 -7.40
CA THR A 2 -43.63 8.84 -8.14
C THR A 2 -42.55 8.49 -7.15
N VAL A 3 -42.30 7.20 -6.92
CA VAL A 3 -41.23 6.71 -6.06
C VAL A 3 -39.95 6.81 -6.87
N LEU A 4 -39.07 7.77 -6.55
CA LEU A 4 -37.71 7.80 -7.07
C LEU A 4 -36.95 6.64 -6.42
N ALA A 5 -36.66 5.61 -7.19
CA ALA A 5 -35.74 4.56 -6.82
C ALA A 5 -34.32 5.13 -6.85
N PHE A 6 -33.70 5.35 -5.70
CA PHE A 6 -32.27 5.60 -5.59
C PHE A 6 -31.53 4.32 -5.93
N VAL A 7 -31.03 4.22 -7.15
CA VAL A 7 -30.04 3.19 -7.50
C VAL A 7 -28.72 3.59 -6.85
N ALA A 8 -28.41 3.01 -5.71
CA ALA A 8 -27.11 3.11 -5.11
C ALA A 8 -26.11 2.38 -6.02
N LEU A 9 -25.34 3.14 -6.80
CA LEU A 9 -24.21 2.61 -7.57
C LEU A 9 -23.12 2.22 -6.58
N ALA A 10 -23.16 0.96 -6.14
CA ALA A 10 -22.05 0.39 -5.36
C ALA A 10 -20.81 0.37 -6.26
N LEU A 11 -19.84 1.25 -6.00
CA LEU A 11 -18.53 1.16 -6.65
C LEU A 11 -17.93 -0.21 -6.33
N ALA A 12 -17.93 -1.09 -7.32
CA ALA A 12 -17.35 -2.41 -7.19
C ALA A 12 -15.83 -2.29 -6.96
N LEU A 13 -15.32 -2.97 -5.93
CA LEU A 13 -13.87 -3.04 -5.68
C LEU A 13 -13.20 -3.78 -6.84
N PRO A 14 -11.94 -3.41 -7.19
CA PRO A 14 -11.22 -4.10 -8.25
C PRO A 14 -11.02 -5.58 -7.91
N PRO A 15 -10.94 -6.46 -8.94
CA PRO A 15 -10.72 -7.88 -8.72
C PRO A 15 -9.34 -8.18 -8.15
N PHE A 16 -9.24 -9.30 -7.44
CA PHE A 16 -7.95 -9.85 -7.01
C PHE A 16 -7.25 -10.52 -8.19
N THR A 17 -6.07 -10.05 -8.55
CA THR A 17 -5.19 -10.67 -9.56
C THR A 17 -3.74 -10.57 -9.13
N THR A 18 -2.84 -11.34 -9.76
CA THR A 18 -1.39 -11.27 -9.50
C THR A 18 -0.67 -10.27 -10.38
N ALA A 19 -1.37 -9.65 -11.34
CA ALA A 19 -0.80 -8.67 -12.25
C ALA A 19 -0.37 -7.38 -11.50
N PRO A 20 0.67 -6.67 -11.97
CA PRO A 20 1.05 -5.36 -11.46
C PRO A 20 -0.11 -4.36 -11.50
N LYS A 21 -0.18 -3.46 -10.51
CA LYS A 21 -1.14 -2.36 -10.44
C LYS A 21 -0.39 -1.06 -10.31
N ALA A 22 -0.71 -0.12 -11.17
CA ALA A 22 -0.15 1.22 -11.15
C ALA A 22 -1.21 2.25 -11.50
N ALA A 23 -1.11 3.44 -10.94
CA ALA A 23 -1.95 4.56 -11.31
C ALA A 23 -1.22 5.89 -11.12
N LEU A 24 -1.60 6.87 -11.93
CA LEU A 24 -1.16 8.24 -11.76
C LEU A 24 -1.77 8.85 -10.51
N GLY A 25 -1.04 9.79 -9.93
CA GLY A 25 -1.53 10.62 -8.84
C GLY A 25 -1.91 12.02 -9.32
N SER A 26 -2.33 12.84 -8.38
CA SER A 26 -2.65 14.26 -8.60
C SER A 26 -2.31 15.08 -7.38
N GLY A 27 -2.19 16.40 -7.54
CA GLY A 27 -1.86 17.33 -6.48
C GLY A 27 -0.36 17.45 -6.22
N GLY A 28 0.00 17.98 -5.06
CA GLY A 28 1.38 18.20 -4.62
C GLY A 28 2.08 16.92 -4.17
N GLN A 29 3.25 17.11 -3.55
CA GLN A 29 3.96 16.02 -2.91
C GLN A 29 3.10 15.38 -1.81
N VAL A 30 2.83 14.10 -1.93
CA VAL A 30 2.00 13.34 -0.99
C VAL A 30 2.78 13.05 0.30
N GLU A 31 2.16 13.32 1.43
CA GLU A 31 2.66 12.89 2.73
C GLU A 31 2.01 11.57 3.13
N VAL A 32 2.83 10.54 3.21
CA VAL A 32 2.42 9.17 3.59
C VAL A 32 2.52 9.02 5.10
N SER A 33 1.44 8.59 5.73
CA SER A 33 1.36 8.44 7.19
C SER A 33 0.31 7.39 7.59
N HIS A 34 0.18 7.16 8.90
CA HIS A 34 -0.86 6.28 9.48
C HIS A 34 -0.93 4.91 8.80
N VAL A 35 0.22 4.25 8.74
CA VAL A 35 0.30 2.88 8.23
C VAL A 35 -0.43 1.93 9.17
N ALA A 36 -1.39 1.19 8.65
CA ALA A 36 -2.18 0.21 9.38
C ALA A 36 -2.28 -1.12 8.63
N THR A 37 -2.59 -2.17 9.36
CA THR A 37 -2.81 -3.52 8.83
C THR A 37 -4.06 -4.11 9.44
N GLY A 38 -4.71 -5.02 8.73
CA GLY A 38 -5.87 -5.75 9.21
C GLY A 38 -5.90 -7.17 8.64
N CYS A 39 -6.22 -8.15 9.49
CA CYS A 39 -6.48 -9.52 9.08
C CYS A 39 -8.00 -9.69 8.95
N HIS A 40 -8.49 -9.92 7.74
CA HIS A 40 -9.90 -10.15 7.44
C HIS A 40 -10.17 -11.63 7.16
N ALA A 41 -11.44 -12.01 7.04
CA ALA A 41 -11.83 -13.42 6.86
C ALA A 41 -11.25 -14.07 5.59
N THR A 42 -11.13 -13.31 4.49
CA THR A 42 -10.69 -13.83 3.18
C THR A 42 -9.51 -13.09 2.57
N PHE A 43 -9.05 -12.02 3.19
CA PHE A 43 -7.90 -11.22 2.74
C PHE A 43 -7.25 -10.50 3.91
N ASP A 44 -6.01 -10.11 3.72
CA ASP A 44 -5.24 -9.28 4.63
C ASP A 44 -5.03 -7.90 4.02
N ARG A 45 -5.10 -6.85 4.83
CA ARG A 45 -5.04 -5.46 4.37
C ARG A 45 -3.80 -4.74 4.86
N PHE A 46 -3.18 -4.00 3.96
CA PHE A 46 -2.23 -2.94 4.22
C PHE A 46 -2.83 -1.62 3.72
N VAL A 47 -2.78 -0.58 4.55
CA VAL A 47 -3.32 0.74 4.22
C VAL A 47 -2.44 1.85 4.80
N PHE A 48 -2.34 2.95 4.09
CA PHE A 48 -1.78 4.20 4.60
C PHE A 48 -2.60 5.41 4.16
N ARG A 49 -2.51 6.49 4.93
CA ARG A 49 -3.09 7.79 4.57
C ARG A 49 -2.15 8.57 3.68
N ALA A 50 -2.72 9.33 2.75
CA ALA A 50 -2.04 10.23 1.84
C ALA A 50 -2.61 11.64 2.02
N ARG A 51 -1.78 12.62 2.42
CA ARG A 51 -2.16 14.02 2.54
C ARG A 51 -1.56 14.82 1.40
N PHE A 52 -2.19 15.94 1.09
CA PHE A 52 -1.77 16.94 0.09
C PHE A 52 -1.84 16.49 -1.37
N GLY A 53 -2.45 15.36 -1.64
CA GLY A 53 -2.65 14.87 -2.99
C GLY A 53 -3.11 13.42 -3.03
N THR A 54 -3.29 12.92 -4.25
CA THR A 54 -3.64 11.53 -4.54
C THR A 54 -2.36 10.77 -4.89
N PRO A 55 -2.05 9.64 -4.23
CA PRO A 55 -0.79 8.95 -4.45
C PRO A 55 -0.68 8.34 -5.84
N ARG A 56 0.46 8.61 -6.51
CA ARG A 56 0.92 7.86 -7.68
C ARG A 56 1.64 6.61 -7.19
N TYR A 57 1.22 5.44 -7.65
CA TYR A 57 1.76 4.19 -7.12
C TYR A 57 2.09 3.16 -8.20
N ASP A 58 2.97 2.25 -7.83
CA ASP A 58 3.28 1.00 -8.53
C ASP A 58 3.38 -0.13 -7.51
N VAL A 59 2.52 -1.14 -7.62
CA VAL A 59 2.43 -2.27 -6.71
C VAL A 59 2.55 -3.56 -7.49
N ARG A 60 3.54 -4.37 -7.16
CA ARG A 60 3.83 -5.61 -7.89
C ARG A 60 4.58 -6.65 -7.07
N TYR A 61 4.43 -7.91 -7.43
CA TYR A 61 5.31 -8.96 -6.96
C TYR A 61 6.73 -8.76 -7.47
N VAL A 62 7.71 -8.96 -6.58
CA VAL A 62 9.15 -8.90 -6.88
C VAL A 62 9.87 -10.07 -6.22
N ARG A 63 11.04 -10.43 -6.75
CA ARG A 63 11.86 -11.49 -6.15
C ARG A 63 12.49 -11.07 -4.83
N ARG A 64 12.88 -9.81 -4.71
CA ARG A 64 13.50 -9.22 -3.52
C ARG A 64 13.12 -7.76 -3.39
N ILE A 65 13.10 -7.28 -2.16
CA ILE A 65 13.02 -5.85 -1.85
C ILE A 65 14.43 -5.36 -1.61
N VAL A 66 14.76 -4.22 -2.17
CA VAL A 66 16.04 -3.53 -1.94
C VAL A 66 15.77 -2.17 -1.30
N ALA A 67 16.65 -1.75 -0.41
CA ALA A 67 16.59 -0.43 0.19
C ALA A 67 16.94 0.65 -0.85
N ASP A 68 16.16 1.71 -0.88
CA ASP A 68 16.44 2.87 -1.72
C ASP A 68 17.78 3.50 -1.27
N GLY A 69 18.60 3.92 -2.23
CA GLY A 69 19.91 4.51 -1.99
C GLY A 69 21.03 3.47 -1.84
N SER A 70 21.00 2.60 -0.85
CA SER A 70 22.07 1.61 -0.63
C SER A 70 21.99 0.39 -1.55
N GLY A 71 20.79 0.04 -2.05
CA GLY A 71 20.55 -1.18 -2.81
C GLY A 71 20.64 -2.46 -1.96
N ALA A 72 20.81 -2.35 -0.65
CA ALA A 72 20.89 -3.50 0.24
C ALA A 72 19.58 -4.29 0.27
N ALA A 73 19.66 -5.62 0.36
CA ALA A 73 18.48 -6.47 0.45
C ALA A 73 17.74 -6.23 1.77
N VAL A 74 16.43 -5.98 1.67
CA VAL A 74 15.53 -5.87 2.81
C VAL A 74 14.89 -7.24 3.07
N ARG A 75 15.27 -7.88 4.16
CA ARG A 75 14.72 -9.17 4.54
C ARG A 75 13.33 -9.00 5.14
N LEU A 76 12.40 -9.83 4.71
CA LEU A 76 11.01 -9.88 5.18
C LEU A 76 10.62 -11.30 5.56
N ARG A 77 9.75 -11.42 6.56
CA ARG A 77 9.09 -12.70 6.86
C ARG A 77 8.20 -13.11 5.70
N GLY A 78 8.14 -14.42 5.42
CA GLY A 78 7.39 -14.97 4.29
C GLY A 78 8.29 -15.32 3.12
N THR A 79 7.71 -15.98 2.11
CA THR A 79 8.44 -16.52 0.96
C THR A 79 8.23 -15.69 -0.31
N LYS A 80 7.19 -14.87 -0.34
CA LYS A 80 6.85 -14.00 -1.48
C LYS A 80 6.85 -12.53 -1.04
N ARG A 81 7.03 -11.63 -2.01
CA ARG A 81 7.16 -10.20 -1.72
C ARG A 81 6.38 -9.37 -2.72
N ILE A 82 5.64 -8.40 -2.20
CA ILE A 82 5.08 -7.29 -2.99
C ILE A 82 5.86 -6.03 -2.65
N ARG A 83 6.27 -5.29 -3.67
CA ARG A 83 6.79 -3.93 -3.54
C ARG A 83 5.65 -2.95 -3.75
N VAL A 84 5.49 -2.01 -2.82
CA VAL A 84 4.61 -0.84 -2.94
C VAL A 84 5.50 0.38 -3.08
N LEU A 85 5.47 1.02 -4.23
CA LEU A 85 6.26 2.21 -4.53
C LEU A 85 5.30 3.39 -4.73
N VAL A 86 5.52 4.47 -3.96
CA VAL A 86 4.74 5.70 -4.02
C VAL A 86 5.65 6.82 -4.49
N ARG A 87 5.32 7.43 -5.63
CA ARG A 87 6.11 8.50 -6.23
C ARG A 87 5.56 9.88 -5.88
N ASN A 88 6.42 10.88 -5.94
CA ASN A 88 6.14 12.25 -5.50
C ASN A 88 5.57 12.23 -4.07
N ALA A 89 6.28 11.54 -3.18
CA ALA A 89 5.83 11.25 -1.83
C ALA A 89 6.97 11.39 -0.81
N ARG A 90 6.59 11.58 0.45
CA ARG A 90 7.48 11.52 1.61
C ARG A 90 6.78 10.80 2.76
N GLY A 91 7.51 10.06 3.54
CA GLY A 91 7.03 9.39 4.76
C GLY A 91 7.56 10.04 6.05
N HIS A 92 7.91 11.32 5.98
CA HIS A 92 8.44 12.12 7.08
C HIS A 92 7.86 13.55 7.05
N THR A 93 7.94 14.25 8.17
CA THR A 93 7.56 15.67 8.27
C THR A 93 8.59 16.54 7.55
N GLN A 94 8.29 17.84 7.40
CA GLN A 94 9.28 18.81 6.87
C GLN A 94 10.56 18.89 7.72
N SER A 95 10.46 18.62 9.01
CA SER A 95 11.62 18.58 9.93
C SER A 95 12.36 17.23 9.92
N GLY A 96 11.90 16.26 9.13
CA GLY A 96 12.53 14.94 8.98
C GLY A 96 12.04 13.88 9.95
N ALA A 97 11.07 14.16 10.82
CA ALA A 97 10.53 13.15 11.72
C ALA A 97 9.74 12.08 10.95
N PRO A 98 10.00 10.79 11.18
CA PRO A 98 9.33 9.72 10.45
C PRO A 98 7.82 9.67 10.76
N LEU A 99 7.01 9.49 9.73
CA LEU A 99 5.56 9.31 9.80
C LEU A 99 5.14 7.88 9.47
N VAL A 100 6.08 7.06 9.01
CA VAL A 100 5.85 5.65 8.67
C VAL A 100 6.72 4.77 9.56
N PRO A 101 6.24 3.59 9.99
CA PRO A 101 7.02 2.67 10.81
C PRO A 101 8.11 2.01 9.98
N SER A 102 9.27 1.74 10.59
CA SER A 102 10.32 0.95 9.95
C SER A 102 9.88 -0.50 9.69
N VAL A 103 9.09 -1.05 10.59
CA VAL A 103 8.58 -2.43 10.51
C VAL A 103 7.23 -2.58 11.20
N LYS A 104 6.34 -3.40 10.60
CA LYS A 104 5.13 -3.96 11.21
C LYS A 104 5.08 -5.46 10.95
N THR A 105 4.66 -6.22 11.94
CA THR A 105 4.59 -7.69 11.86
C THR A 105 3.19 -8.16 12.25
N PRO A 106 2.18 -8.00 11.36
CA PRO A 106 0.79 -8.34 11.67
C PRO A 106 0.57 -9.86 11.86
N LEU A 107 1.40 -10.70 11.23
CA LEU A 107 1.28 -12.16 11.24
C LEU A 107 -0.12 -12.65 10.82
N CYS A 108 -0.73 -11.96 9.86
CA CYS A 108 -1.99 -12.38 9.24
C CYS A 108 -1.81 -13.69 8.46
N PRO A 109 -2.87 -14.36 8.03
CA PRO A 109 -2.77 -15.64 7.29
C PRO A 109 -1.82 -15.61 6.11
N ASN A 110 -1.77 -14.51 5.34
CA ASN A 110 -0.84 -14.34 4.22
C ASN A 110 0.14 -13.17 4.42
N LEU A 111 -0.30 -12.00 4.86
CA LEU A 111 0.55 -10.84 5.13
C LEU A 111 1.32 -11.02 6.44
N ARG A 112 2.62 -11.29 6.34
CA ARG A 112 3.46 -11.67 7.49
C ARG A 112 4.27 -10.54 8.07
N GLN A 113 4.73 -9.60 7.24
CA GLN A 113 5.51 -8.46 7.68
C GLN A 113 5.49 -7.35 6.64
N ILE A 114 5.61 -6.11 7.11
CA ILE A 114 5.80 -4.92 6.28
C ILE A 114 7.05 -4.22 6.78
N LYS A 115 7.88 -3.75 5.85
CA LYS A 115 9.01 -2.86 6.14
C LYS A 115 9.00 -1.67 5.21
N THR A 116 9.32 -0.51 5.73
CA THR A 116 9.69 0.64 4.90
C THR A 116 11.09 0.37 4.34
N ALA A 117 11.20 0.29 3.03
CA ALA A 117 12.45 0.04 2.33
C ALA A 117 13.13 1.32 1.84
N GLY A 118 12.43 2.45 1.84
CA GLY A 118 12.96 3.75 1.47
C GLY A 118 11.97 4.87 1.67
N ASP A 119 12.52 6.05 1.95
CA ASP A 119 11.83 7.34 2.05
C ASP A 119 12.84 8.40 1.64
N PHE A 120 13.10 8.49 0.33
CA PHE A 120 14.20 9.26 -0.21
C PHE A 120 13.89 9.80 -1.61
N GLU A 121 14.31 11.03 -1.89
CA GLU A 121 14.15 11.70 -3.21
C GLU A 121 12.73 11.64 -3.80
N GLY A 122 11.73 11.87 -2.95
CA GLY A 122 10.34 11.89 -3.38
C GLY A 122 9.73 10.51 -3.66
N ILE A 123 10.34 9.46 -3.15
CA ILE A 123 9.84 8.08 -3.26
C ILE A 123 9.73 7.46 -1.87
N VAL A 124 8.57 6.89 -1.58
CA VAL A 124 8.35 6.02 -0.41
C VAL A 124 8.12 4.61 -0.90
N THR A 125 8.91 3.68 -0.39
CA THR A 125 8.86 2.26 -0.78
C THR A 125 8.55 1.39 0.43
N PHE A 126 7.54 0.52 0.31
CA PHE A 126 7.25 -0.53 1.28
C PHE A 126 7.50 -1.91 0.65
N GLY A 127 8.03 -2.81 1.45
CA GLY A 127 8.06 -4.23 1.16
C GLY A 127 7.03 -4.97 2.00
N LEU A 128 6.18 -5.77 1.36
CA LEU A 128 5.23 -6.66 1.99
C LEU A 128 5.73 -8.09 1.86
N GLY A 129 5.97 -8.75 2.99
CA GLY A 129 6.32 -10.16 3.05
C GLY A 129 5.08 -11.02 3.17
N LEU A 130 4.93 -12.00 2.28
CA LEU A 130 3.77 -12.86 2.18
C LEU A 130 4.15 -14.33 2.35
N ARG A 131 3.24 -15.11 2.92
CA ARG A 131 3.40 -16.56 3.04
C ARG A 131 3.39 -17.22 1.67
N ARG A 132 2.50 -16.79 0.77
CA ARG A 132 2.31 -17.35 -0.58
C ARG A 132 1.91 -16.30 -1.60
N ARG A 133 2.07 -16.65 -2.88
CA ARG A 133 1.64 -15.82 -3.99
C ARG A 133 0.14 -16.02 -4.24
N THR A 134 -0.64 -14.97 -4.03
CA THR A 134 -2.10 -14.95 -4.25
C THR A 134 -2.48 -13.68 -5.01
N GLY A 135 -3.73 -13.58 -5.43
CA GLY A 135 -4.26 -12.34 -5.99
C GLY A 135 -4.24 -11.22 -4.96
N PHE A 136 -3.97 -10.01 -5.42
CA PHE A 136 -4.10 -8.79 -4.65
C PHE A 136 -4.86 -7.73 -5.44
N ARG A 137 -5.39 -6.74 -4.75
CA ARG A 137 -6.05 -5.56 -5.36
C ARG A 137 -5.54 -4.29 -4.70
N VAL A 138 -5.59 -3.20 -5.44
CA VAL A 138 -5.20 -1.87 -4.98
C VAL A 138 -6.30 -0.89 -5.31
N PHE A 139 -6.69 -0.06 -4.38
CA PHE A 139 -7.69 0.99 -4.59
C PHE A 139 -7.48 2.15 -3.62
N ARG A 140 -8.07 3.28 -3.97
CA ARG A 140 -8.04 4.49 -3.16
C ARG A 140 -9.35 4.66 -2.42
N LEU A 141 -9.27 5.22 -1.22
CA LEU A 141 -10.41 5.72 -0.46
C LEU A 141 -10.30 7.24 -0.32
N THR A 142 -11.43 7.90 -0.15
CA THR A 142 -11.54 9.33 0.15
C THR A 142 -12.12 9.52 1.54
N GLY A 143 -11.84 10.68 2.18
CA GLY A 143 -12.33 11.06 3.47
C GLY A 143 -11.89 10.21 4.68
N PRO A 144 -10.59 10.06 4.97
CA PRO A 144 -9.40 10.64 4.35
C PRO A 144 -8.89 9.86 3.15
N THR A 145 -8.13 10.55 2.28
CA THR A 145 -7.46 9.89 1.15
C THR A 145 -6.50 8.82 1.66
N SER A 146 -6.66 7.60 1.17
CA SER A 146 -5.87 6.44 1.57
C SER A 146 -5.59 5.54 0.38
N LEU A 147 -4.46 4.86 0.39
CA LEU A 147 -4.18 3.75 -0.52
C LEU A 147 -4.32 2.44 0.23
N VAL A 148 -5.12 1.54 -0.32
CA VAL A 148 -5.42 0.23 0.25
C VAL A 148 -4.86 -0.85 -0.65
N ILE A 149 -4.13 -1.79 -0.08
CA ILE A 149 -3.68 -3.02 -0.72
C ILE A 149 -4.27 -4.20 0.06
N ASP A 150 -5.14 -4.96 -0.59
CA ASP A 150 -5.69 -6.20 -0.06
C ASP A 150 -5.02 -7.38 -0.74
N VAL A 151 -4.63 -8.38 0.04
CA VAL A 151 -3.99 -9.61 -0.44
C VAL A 151 -4.83 -10.80 0.02
N ARG A 152 -5.25 -11.66 -0.89
CA ARG A 152 -5.99 -12.90 -0.56
C ARG A 152 -5.15 -13.87 0.26
N HIS A 153 -5.85 -14.73 1.00
CA HIS A 153 -5.25 -15.87 1.68
C HIS A 153 -6.06 -17.16 1.58
#